data_32dc29ccdaa208b06a4aa656db88381b
#
_entry.id   32dc29ccdaa208b06a4aa656db88381b
#
_cell.length_a   1.000
_cell.length_b   1.000
_cell.length_c   1.000
_cell.angle_alpha   90.00
_cell.angle_beta   90.00
_cell.angle_gamma   90.00
#
_symmetry.space_group_name_H-M   'P 1'
#
loop_
_entity.id
_entity.type
_entity.pdbx_description
1 polymer ?
#
loop_
_entity_poly.entity_id
_entity_poly.type
_entity_poly.pdbx_seq_one_letter_code
_entity_poly.pdbx_strand_id
1 'polypeptide(L)'
;MCDEEFSETSTESEVSYEGATEVRAYRLRVESEVPLPLPAFKGGTGRTTVRITEGKVQFPSGADGNAAAENGSLYLRISNAGTFRIDGTSVTVNRSDSARDWNLSAALLGRVLPALLYSQGHLVIHGSAAAIGEAGVAIIGFKTSGKSSLAAGLYDAGHRTVADDAIVVNFDGGPSLVPSFPRLKLAEPTLGALDLSENAGDSSKEWWFPVDDGFEPTPVSLDSVFVLEESVDAASPSVAPVTPRTAMEALLRHAGSVDVVRATQTEERHFRECARVAEAADVKRLYRPDDLSQLPELARTVENALE
;
A
#
# COMPACT_ATOMS: atom_id res chain seq x y z
N MET A 1 13.53 46.56 36.76
CA MET A 1 13.11 47.16 35.49
C MET A 1 14.08 46.68 34.44
N CYS A 2 13.78 45.60 33.80
CA CYS A 2 14.28 45.13 32.53
C CYS A 2 13.37 44.01 32.14
N ASP A 3 12.44 44.32 31.24
CA ASP A 3 11.56 43.38 30.59
C ASP A 3 12.39 42.65 29.52
N GLU A 4 12.61 41.35 29.64
CA GLU A 4 13.11 40.52 28.56
C GLU A 4 11.92 39.86 27.89
N GLU A 5 11.57 40.37 26.71
CA GLU A 5 10.66 39.72 25.76
C GLU A 5 11.29 38.42 25.23
N PHE A 6 10.69 37.31 25.60
CA PHE A 6 10.94 36.03 24.95
C PHE A 6 10.24 36.04 23.59
N SER A 7 11.01 36.22 22.53
CA SER A 7 10.58 36.01 21.15
C SER A 7 10.58 34.50 20.87
N GLU A 8 9.42 33.87 20.91
CA GLU A 8 9.17 32.53 20.35
C GLU A 8 9.14 32.63 18.83
N THR A 9 10.25 32.28 18.20
CA THR A 9 10.26 31.94 16.78
C THR A 9 10.17 30.43 16.63
N SER A 10 8.96 29.89 16.71
CA SER A 10 8.65 28.56 16.19
C SER A 10 8.63 28.65 14.67
N THR A 11 9.68 28.20 14.01
CA THR A 11 9.67 27.91 12.58
C THR A 11 8.90 26.62 12.35
N GLU A 12 7.57 26.73 12.23
CA GLU A 12 6.74 25.71 11.61
C GLU A 12 7.17 25.60 10.16
N SER A 13 7.74 24.47 9.78
CA SER A 13 7.92 24.11 8.38
C SER A 13 6.57 23.72 7.81
N GLU A 14 5.78 24.72 7.41
CA GLU A 14 4.61 24.54 6.57
C GLU A 14 5.05 23.88 5.26
N VAL A 15 4.75 22.59 5.09
CA VAL A 15 4.77 21.95 3.78
C VAL A 15 3.57 22.51 3.02
N SER A 16 3.76 23.58 2.27
CA SER A 16 2.73 24.20 1.44
C SER A 16 2.42 23.28 0.26
N TYR A 17 1.24 22.68 0.26
CA TYR A 17 0.66 21.98 -0.89
C TYR A 17 -0.07 23.01 -1.78
N GLU A 18 0.65 23.74 -2.62
CA GLU A 18 0.06 24.63 -3.62
C GLU A 18 -0.18 23.89 -4.94
N GLY A 19 -1.46 23.75 -5.32
CA GLY A 19 -1.90 23.43 -6.69
C GLY A 19 -1.89 21.95 -7.06
N ALA A 20 -2.51 21.63 -8.19
CA ALA A 20 -2.54 20.27 -8.77
C ALA A 20 -1.11 19.72 -8.87
N THR A 21 -0.81 18.75 -8.05
CA THR A 21 0.55 18.21 -7.97
C THR A 21 0.68 17.02 -8.90
N GLU A 22 1.68 17.09 -9.74
CA GLU A 22 2.14 15.95 -10.49
C GLU A 22 3.04 15.10 -9.58
N VAL A 23 2.59 13.90 -9.26
CA VAL A 23 3.32 12.96 -8.40
C VAL A 23 3.49 11.60 -9.09
N ARG A 24 4.30 10.75 -8.50
CA ARG A 24 4.49 9.37 -8.96
C ARG A 24 3.97 8.38 -7.93
N ALA A 25 3.09 7.50 -8.37
CA ALA A 25 2.63 6.36 -7.58
C ALA A 25 2.43 5.14 -8.50
N TYR A 26 2.80 3.94 -8.06
CA TYR A 26 2.65 2.69 -8.83
C TYR A 26 3.25 2.76 -10.25
N ARG A 27 4.33 3.49 -10.41
CA ARG A 27 4.94 3.81 -11.72
C ARG A 27 4.05 4.63 -12.67
N LEU A 28 2.92 5.11 -12.21
CA LEU A 28 2.06 6.05 -12.93
C LEU A 28 2.55 7.49 -12.71
N ARG A 29 2.38 8.33 -13.71
CA ARG A 29 2.37 9.77 -13.55
C ARG A 29 0.95 10.16 -13.14
N VAL A 30 0.79 10.80 -12.01
CA VAL A 30 -0.51 11.17 -11.47
C VAL A 30 -0.64 12.69 -11.45
N GLU A 31 -1.56 13.21 -12.25
CA GLU A 31 -1.99 14.61 -12.25
C GLU A 31 -3.26 14.70 -11.41
N SER A 32 -3.25 15.38 -10.28
CA SER A 32 -4.35 15.37 -9.32
C SER A 32 -4.75 16.77 -8.87
N GLU A 33 -6.06 17.05 -8.90
CA GLU A 33 -6.67 18.22 -8.24
C GLU A 33 -6.78 18.01 -6.72
N VAL A 34 -6.76 16.74 -6.26
CA VAL A 34 -6.73 16.39 -4.85
C VAL A 34 -5.28 16.36 -4.38
N PRO A 35 -4.90 17.05 -3.29
CA PRO A 35 -3.55 16.98 -2.74
C PRO A 35 -3.13 15.54 -2.42
N LEU A 36 -1.95 15.14 -2.86
CA LEU A 36 -1.36 13.84 -2.54
C LEU A 36 -0.04 14.06 -1.78
N PRO A 37 0.17 13.41 -0.61
CA PRO A 37 1.34 13.63 0.24
C PRO A 37 2.57 12.89 -0.30
N LEU A 38 2.92 13.13 -1.55
CA LEU A 38 4.01 12.49 -2.26
C LEU A 38 4.96 13.54 -2.83
N PRO A 39 6.27 13.22 -2.98
CA PRO A 39 7.21 14.09 -3.65
C PRO A 39 6.75 14.45 -5.06
N ALA A 40 6.94 15.71 -5.45
CA ALA A 40 6.63 16.15 -6.81
C ALA A 40 7.43 15.37 -7.85
N PHE A 41 6.79 14.99 -8.94
CA PHE A 41 7.42 14.28 -10.04
C PHE A 41 8.37 15.19 -10.81
N LYS A 42 9.66 14.89 -10.80
CA LYS A 42 10.70 15.66 -11.51
C LYS A 42 11.06 14.98 -12.83
N GLY A 43 10.11 14.95 -13.78
CA GLY A 43 10.38 14.58 -15.17
C GLY A 43 10.66 13.08 -15.44
N GLY A 44 10.30 12.64 -16.64
CA GLY A 44 10.55 11.30 -17.16
C GLY A 44 9.56 10.99 -18.30
N THR A 45 10.05 10.42 -19.40
CA THR A 45 9.22 10.06 -20.56
C THR A 45 8.66 8.63 -20.42
N GLY A 46 7.50 8.39 -21.04
CA GLY A 46 7.04 7.03 -21.35
C GLY A 46 6.20 6.33 -20.29
N ARG A 47 5.50 7.05 -19.43
CA ARG A 47 4.59 6.45 -18.43
C ARG A 47 3.15 6.83 -18.68
N THR A 48 2.23 5.90 -18.36
CA THR A 48 0.81 6.17 -18.37
C THR A 48 0.49 7.30 -17.39
N THR A 49 -0.16 8.36 -17.88
CA THR A 49 -0.63 9.46 -17.05
C THR A 49 -2.04 9.14 -16.57
N VAL A 50 -2.26 9.20 -15.27
CA VAL A 50 -3.58 9.14 -14.64
C VAL A 50 -3.98 10.54 -14.23
N ARG A 51 -5.19 10.95 -14.63
CA ARG A 51 -5.73 12.27 -14.25
C ARG A 51 -6.83 12.09 -13.22
N ILE A 52 -6.69 12.78 -12.08
CA ILE A 52 -7.65 12.79 -10.98
C ILE A 52 -8.27 14.17 -10.89
N THR A 53 -9.59 14.26 -11.06
CA THR A 53 -10.36 15.51 -11.01
C THR A 53 -11.50 15.43 -10.01
N GLU A 54 -11.84 16.53 -9.36
CA GLU A 54 -13.05 16.59 -8.54
C GLU A 54 -14.27 16.81 -9.43
N GLY A 55 -15.39 16.12 -9.12
CA GLY A 55 -16.60 16.21 -9.91
C GLY A 55 -17.74 15.39 -9.32
N LYS A 56 -18.94 15.56 -9.86
CA LYS A 56 -20.10 14.77 -9.43
C LYS A 56 -20.03 13.36 -9.97
N VAL A 57 -20.07 12.40 -9.07
CA VAL A 57 -20.15 10.96 -9.39
C VAL A 57 -21.37 10.38 -8.69
N GLN A 58 -22.25 9.76 -9.43
CA GLN A 58 -23.35 8.98 -8.89
C GLN A 58 -22.97 7.51 -8.93
N PHE A 59 -23.03 6.84 -7.78
CA PHE A 59 -22.84 5.39 -7.72
C PHE A 59 -23.99 4.67 -8.41
N PRO A 60 -23.76 3.63 -9.23
CA PRO A 60 -24.81 2.93 -9.95
C PRO A 60 -25.95 2.48 -9.05
N SER A 61 -27.19 2.75 -9.46
CA SER A 61 -28.38 2.40 -8.70
C SER A 61 -28.63 0.89 -8.73
N GLY A 62 -28.96 0.31 -7.58
CA GLY A 62 -29.19 -1.13 -7.45
C GLY A 62 -27.92 -1.98 -7.35
N ALA A 63 -26.74 -1.39 -7.36
CA ALA A 63 -25.52 -2.13 -7.11
C ALA A 63 -25.31 -2.34 -5.60
N ASP A 64 -25.04 -3.58 -5.23
CA ASP A 64 -24.70 -3.98 -3.86
C ASP A 64 -23.21 -3.76 -3.57
N GLY A 65 -22.88 -3.41 -2.31
CA GLY A 65 -21.50 -3.28 -1.86
C GLY A 65 -20.85 -1.93 -2.16
N ASN A 66 -19.52 -1.92 -2.16
CA ASN A 66 -18.68 -0.72 -2.26
C ASN A 66 -18.00 -0.57 -3.63
N ALA A 67 -18.20 -1.51 -4.54
CA ALA A 67 -17.72 -1.43 -5.92
C ALA A 67 -18.83 -1.82 -6.90
N ALA A 68 -18.85 -1.17 -8.07
CA ALA A 68 -19.76 -1.47 -9.16
C ALA A 68 -19.05 -1.23 -10.50
N ALA A 69 -19.41 -2.00 -11.53
CA ALA A 69 -18.96 -1.76 -12.89
C ALA A 69 -20.19 -1.51 -13.78
N GLU A 70 -20.17 -0.41 -14.52
CA GLU A 70 -21.23 -0.02 -15.41
C GLU A 70 -20.67 0.73 -16.62
N ASN A 71 -21.10 0.37 -17.83
CA ASN A 71 -20.69 1.04 -19.08
C ASN A 71 -19.16 1.18 -19.26
N GLY A 72 -18.38 0.19 -18.83
CA GLY A 72 -16.92 0.20 -18.95
C GLY A 72 -16.19 1.02 -17.86
N SER A 73 -16.91 1.70 -16.99
CA SER A 73 -16.37 2.42 -15.83
C SER A 73 -16.50 1.58 -14.57
N LEU A 74 -15.50 1.71 -13.68
CA LEU A 74 -15.50 1.12 -12.34
C LEU A 74 -15.81 2.22 -11.31
N TYR A 75 -16.72 1.92 -10.41
CA TYR A 75 -17.16 2.83 -9.35
C TYR A 75 -16.76 2.26 -7.99
N LEU A 76 -16.23 3.12 -7.13
CA LEU A 76 -15.90 2.77 -5.74
C LEU A 76 -16.59 3.72 -4.79
N ARG A 77 -17.14 3.18 -3.70
CA ARG A 77 -17.66 3.96 -2.56
C ARG A 77 -16.73 3.71 -1.37
N ILE A 78 -16.12 4.76 -0.85
CA ILE A 78 -15.17 4.66 0.27
C ILE A 78 -15.67 5.56 1.39
N SER A 79 -15.98 4.95 2.52
CA SER A 79 -16.44 5.66 3.71
C SER A 79 -15.44 6.76 4.11
N ASN A 80 -15.94 7.92 4.52
CA ASN A 80 -15.17 9.11 4.91
C ASN A 80 -14.29 9.72 3.80
N ALA A 81 -14.38 9.25 2.56
CA ALA A 81 -13.69 9.83 1.40
C ALA A 81 -14.68 10.28 0.32
N GLY A 82 -15.53 9.39 -0.17
CA GLY A 82 -16.51 9.73 -1.17
C GLY A 82 -16.79 8.61 -2.18
N THR A 83 -17.27 9.01 -3.35
CA THR A 83 -17.52 8.13 -4.48
C THR A 83 -16.55 8.44 -5.62
N PHE A 84 -15.96 7.42 -6.19
CA PHE A 84 -14.95 7.50 -7.22
C PHE A 84 -15.44 6.79 -8.47
N ARG A 85 -15.20 7.38 -9.64
CA ARG A 85 -15.40 6.76 -10.94
C ARG A 85 -14.03 6.63 -11.63
N ILE A 86 -13.71 5.45 -12.07
CA ILE A 86 -12.51 5.12 -12.83
C ILE A 86 -12.94 4.80 -14.25
N ASP A 87 -12.39 5.52 -15.22
CA ASP A 87 -12.68 5.39 -16.64
C ASP A 87 -11.35 5.40 -17.41
N GLY A 88 -10.83 4.22 -17.75
CA GLY A 88 -9.49 4.07 -18.31
C GLY A 88 -8.41 4.64 -17.37
N THR A 89 -7.81 5.78 -17.74
CA THR A 89 -6.80 6.50 -16.95
C THR A 89 -7.33 7.76 -16.29
N SER A 90 -8.64 7.98 -16.31
CA SER A 90 -9.30 9.11 -15.68
C SER A 90 -10.00 8.68 -14.40
N VAL A 91 -9.80 9.43 -13.34
CA VAL A 91 -10.49 9.23 -12.05
C VAL A 91 -11.28 10.50 -11.72
N THR A 92 -12.58 10.37 -11.52
CA THR A 92 -13.40 11.46 -11.02
C THR A 92 -13.74 11.19 -9.55
N VAL A 93 -13.55 12.19 -8.72
CA VAL A 93 -13.75 12.14 -7.26
C VAL A 93 -14.98 12.98 -6.89
N ASN A 94 -16.01 12.35 -6.37
CA ASN A 94 -17.11 13.04 -5.69
C ASN A 94 -16.85 12.96 -4.18
N ARG A 95 -16.20 13.99 -3.66
CA ARG A 95 -15.83 14.12 -2.24
C ARG A 95 -17.08 14.09 -1.36
N SER A 96 -17.06 13.35 -0.26
CA SER A 96 -18.13 13.47 0.76
C SER A 96 -17.91 14.72 1.61
N ASP A 97 -19.01 15.30 2.14
CA ASP A 97 -18.96 16.52 2.97
C ASP A 97 -18.07 16.38 4.23
N SER A 98 -17.90 15.16 4.72
CA SER A 98 -17.05 14.85 5.88
C SER A 98 -15.61 14.48 5.52
N ALA A 99 -15.28 14.40 4.23
CA ALA A 99 -13.95 13.96 3.80
C ALA A 99 -12.90 15.04 4.06
N ARG A 100 -11.86 14.67 4.77
CA ARG A 100 -10.63 15.48 4.90
C ARG A 100 -9.64 15.07 3.80
N ASP A 101 -8.69 15.94 3.46
CA ASP A 101 -7.72 15.67 2.39
C ASP A 101 -6.93 14.39 2.62
N TRP A 102 -6.53 14.10 3.85
CA TRP A 102 -5.83 12.87 4.17
C TRP A 102 -6.68 11.59 3.94
N ASN A 103 -8.01 11.63 4.17
CA ASN A 103 -8.91 10.51 3.84
C ASN A 103 -8.96 10.26 2.32
N LEU A 104 -9.03 11.36 1.55
CA LEU A 104 -9.02 11.27 0.09
C LEU A 104 -7.70 10.73 -0.43
N SER A 105 -6.58 11.25 0.07
CA SER A 105 -5.25 10.78 -0.31
C SER A 105 -5.08 9.31 0.00
N ALA A 106 -5.46 8.86 1.21
CA ALA A 106 -5.41 7.46 1.60
C ALA A 106 -6.33 6.57 0.72
N ALA A 107 -7.53 7.05 0.38
CA ALA A 107 -8.44 6.35 -0.52
C ALA A 107 -7.88 6.25 -1.94
N LEU A 108 -7.35 7.34 -2.47
CA LEU A 108 -6.75 7.38 -3.81
C LEU A 108 -5.54 6.47 -3.91
N LEU A 109 -4.61 6.58 -3.00
CA LEU A 109 -3.34 5.84 -3.02
C LEU A 109 -3.51 4.36 -2.63
N GLY A 110 -4.32 4.05 -1.62
CA GLY A 110 -4.45 2.69 -1.10
C GLY A 110 -5.58 1.85 -1.74
N ARG A 111 -6.52 2.47 -2.48
CA ARG A 111 -7.67 1.73 -3.04
C ARG A 111 -7.99 2.08 -4.49
N VAL A 112 -8.06 3.35 -4.85
CA VAL A 112 -8.54 3.78 -6.17
C VAL A 112 -7.50 3.52 -7.25
N LEU A 113 -6.24 3.93 -7.05
CA LEU A 113 -5.15 3.62 -7.99
C LEU A 113 -4.86 2.11 -8.10
N PRO A 114 -4.82 1.33 -7.01
CA PRO A 114 -4.78 -0.13 -7.11
C PRO A 114 -5.95 -0.74 -7.89
N ALA A 115 -7.18 -0.26 -7.70
CA ALA A 115 -8.36 -0.74 -8.45
C ALA A 115 -8.27 -0.39 -9.94
N LEU A 116 -7.74 0.80 -10.28
CA LEU A 116 -7.44 1.18 -11.66
C LEU A 116 -6.43 0.19 -12.27
N LEU A 117 -5.33 -0.11 -11.58
CA LEU A 117 -4.33 -1.07 -12.04
C LEU A 117 -4.89 -2.48 -12.16
N TYR A 118 -5.75 -2.89 -11.22
CA TYR A 118 -6.48 -4.16 -11.32
C TYR A 118 -7.32 -4.21 -12.60
N SER A 119 -8.04 -3.14 -12.94
CA SER A 119 -8.82 -3.07 -14.18
C SER A 119 -7.97 -3.15 -15.45
N GLN A 120 -6.70 -2.77 -15.35
CA GLN A 120 -5.70 -2.85 -16.42
C GLN A 120 -4.98 -4.21 -16.50
N GLY A 121 -5.35 -5.19 -15.66
CA GLY A 121 -4.82 -6.55 -15.72
C GLY A 121 -3.71 -6.88 -14.72
N HIS A 122 -3.44 -6.01 -13.74
CA HIS A 122 -2.53 -6.32 -12.65
C HIS A 122 -3.24 -7.08 -11.53
N LEU A 123 -2.53 -7.98 -10.84
CA LEU A 123 -3.03 -8.53 -9.58
C LEU A 123 -2.79 -7.53 -8.45
N VAL A 124 -3.80 -7.35 -7.61
CA VAL A 124 -3.70 -6.51 -6.41
C VAL A 124 -3.95 -7.35 -5.16
N ILE A 125 -3.03 -7.30 -4.21
CA ILE A 125 -3.10 -8.01 -2.94
C ILE A 125 -2.99 -7.00 -1.80
N HIS A 126 -3.75 -7.16 -0.73
CA HIS A 126 -3.60 -6.34 0.47
C HIS A 126 -2.40 -6.80 1.30
N GLY A 127 -1.39 -5.95 1.39
CA GLY A 127 -0.14 -6.30 2.05
C GLY A 127 0.92 -5.23 1.97
N SER A 128 2.11 -5.56 2.43
CA SER A 128 3.31 -4.74 2.32
C SER A 128 4.38 -5.51 1.56
N ALA A 129 5.32 -4.83 0.92
CA ALA A 129 6.39 -5.46 0.16
C ALA A 129 7.72 -4.74 0.37
N ALA A 130 8.80 -5.52 0.40
CA ALA A 130 10.17 -5.04 0.53
C ALA A 130 11.09 -5.72 -0.49
N ALA A 131 12.22 -5.10 -0.78
CA ALA A 131 13.33 -5.69 -1.50
C ALA A 131 14.48 -5.98 -0.52
N ILE A 132 14.83 -7.25 -0.38
CA ILE A 132 15.91 -7.75 0.46
C ILE A 132 17.03 -8.22 -0.47
N GLY A 133 18.09 -7.41 -0.58
CA GLY A 133 19.04 -7.57 -1.68
C GLY A 133 18.35 -7.39 -3.03
N GLU A 134 18.36 -8.43 -3.88
CA GLU A 134 17.66 -8.46 -5.17
C GLU A 134 16.30 -9.17 -5.09
N ALA A 135 16.00 -9.84 -3.97
CA ALA A 135 14.77 -10.61 -3.80
C ALA A 135 13.59 -9.71 -3.40
N GLY A 136 12.48 -9.84 -4.11
CA GLY A 136 11.22 -9.20 -3.75
C GLY A 136 10.38 -10.07 -2.83
N VAL A 137 9.99 -9.48 -1.71
CA VAL A 137 9.24 -10.14 -0.65
C VAL A 137 7.89 -9.46 -0.47
N ALA A 138 6.80 -10.24 -0.55
CA ALA A 138 5.47 -9.80 -0.20
C ALA A 138 5.09 -10.31 1.20
N ILE A 139 4.48 -9.44 2.00
CA ILE A 139 3.97 -9.74 3.34
C ILE A 139 2.46 -9.58 3.29
N ILE A 140 1.73 -10.68 3.40
CA ILE A 140 0.27 -10.71 3.39
C ILE A 140 -0.25 -11.22 4.74
N GLY A 141 -1.52 -10.95 5.04
CA GLY A 141 -2.12 -11.35 6.31
C GLY A 141 -3.38 -10.55 6.61
N PHE A 142 -4.08 -10.89 7.68
CA PHE A 142 -5.29 -10.19 8.08
C PHE A 142 -5.02 -8.72 8.44
N LYS A 143 -6.07 -7.91 8.43
CA LYS A 143 -5.98 -6.54 8.94
C LYS A 143 -5.46 -6.58 10.38
N THR A 144 -4.58 -5.67 10.73
CA THR A 144 -3.92 -5.58 12.05
C THR A 144 -2.92 -6.70 12.39
N SER A 145 -2.60 -7.60 11.46
CA SER A 145 -1.60 -8.66 11.72
C SER A 145 -0.16 -8.16 11.88
N GLY A 146 0.12 -6.87 11.60
CA GLY A 146 1.46 -6.29 11.74
C GLY A 146 2.27 -6.21 10.43
N LYS A 147 1.64 -6.32 9.24
CA LYS A 147 2.32 -6.24 7.94
C LYS A 147 3.15 -4.97 7.76
N SER A 148 2.53 -3.80 7.97
CA SER A 148 3.23 -2.52 7.87
C SER A 148 4.29 -2.36 8.97
N SER A 149 4.07 -2.94 10.16
CA SER A 149 5.09 -2.96 11.24
C SER A 149 6.30 -3.80 10.84
N LEU A 150 6.08 -4.97 10.23
CA LEU A 150 7.20 -5.78 9.70
C LEU A 150 7.91 -5.08 8.53
N ALA A 151 7.16 -4.43 7.63
CA ALA A 151 7.77 -3.63 6.56
C ALA A 151 8.64 -2.49 7.12
N ALA A 152 8.21 -1.84 8.21
CA ALA A 152 9.00 -0.85 8.93
C ALA A 152 10.24 -1.48 9.61
N GLY A 153 10.10 -2.67 10.20
CA GLY A 153 11.25 -3.41 10.77
C GLY A 153 12.28 -3.81 9.72
N LEU A 154 11.84 -4.20 8.52
CA LEU A 154 12.74 -4.47 7.40
C LEU A 154 13.42 -3.18 6.89
N TYR A 155 12.68 -2.07 6.83
CA TYR A 155 13.25 -0.76 6.51
C TYR A 155 14.31 -0.33 7.54
N ASP A 156 14.04 -0.48 8.82
CA ASP A 156 14.98 -0.19 9.92
C ASP A 156 16.23 -1.08 9.85
N ALA A 157 16.08 -2.33 9.39
CA ALA A 157 17.20 -3.25 9.12
C ALA A 157 18.01 -2.89 7.85
N GLY A 158 17.64 -1.83 7.11
CA GLY A 158 18.35 -1.31 5.94
C GLY A 158 17.84 -1.87 4.60
N HIS A 159 16.71 -2.57 4.57
CA HIS A 159 16.10 -3.03 3.33
C HIS A 159 15.22 -1.98 2.68
N ARG A 160 14.95 -2.12 1.39
CA ARG A 160 14.16 -1.13 0.64
C ARG A 160 12.68 -1.49 0.64
N THR A 161 11.84 -0.50 0.94
CA THR A 161 10.38 -0.62 0.83
C THR A 161 9.97 -0.58 -0.63
N VAL A 162 9.09 -1.50 -1.05
CA VAL A 162 8.51 -1.54 -2.40
C VAL A 162 7.06 -1.04 -2.38
N ALA A 163 6.26 -1.52 -1.43
CA ALA A 163 4.85 -1.16 -1.31
C ALA A 163 4.35 -1.31 0.12
N ASP A 164 3.32 -0.53 0.48
CA ASP A 164 2.54 -0.73 1.70
C ASP A 164 1.04 -0.50 1.41
N ASP A 165 0.17 -1.16 2.18
CA ASP A 165 -1.29 -1.21 2.06
C ASP A 165 -1.80 -1.96 0.81
N ALA A 166 -1.21 -1.74 -0.38
CA ALA A 166 -1.55 -2.45 -1.60
C ALA A 166 -0.30 -2.88 -2.37
N ILE A 167 -0.16 -4.17 -2.59
CA ILE A 167 0.85 -4.80 -3.44
C ILE A 167 0.23 -4.96 -4.83
N VAL A 168 0.88 -4.40 -5.83
CA VAL A 168 0.53 -4.59 -7.24
C VAL A 168 1.55 -5.52 -7.88
N VAL A 169 1.07 -6.62 -8.48
CA VAL A 169 1.92 -7.59 -9.19
C VAL A 169 1.67 -7.46 -10.68
N ASN A 170 2.74 -7.25 -11.42
CA ASN A 170 2.77 -7.31 -12.88
C ASN A 170 3.28 -8.69 -13.33
N PHE A 171 2.82 -9.15 -14.49
CA PHE A 171 3.16 -10.47 -15.03
C PHE A 171 3.94 -10.43 -16.36
N ASP A 172 4.43 -9.28 -16.77
CA ASP A 172 5.26 -9.16 -17.96
C ASP A 172 6.68 -9.71 -17.65
N GLY A 173 6.95 -10.91 -18.16
CA GLY A 173 8.24 -11.59 -17.92
C GLY A 173 8.34 -12.38 -16.61
N GLY A 174 7.21 -12.59 -15.92
CA GLY A 174 7.11 -13.25 -14.62
C GLY A 174 6.49 -12.36 -13.55
N PRO A 175 6.06 -12.90 -12.39
CA PRO A 175 5.52 -12.09 -11.32
C PRO A 175 6.55 -11.10 -10.79
N SER A 176 6.22 -9.81 -10.81
CA SER A 176 7.08 -8.75 -10.28
C SER A 176 6.27 -7.75 -9.47
N LEU A 177 6.85 -7.28 -8.37
CA LEU A 177 6.31 -6.24 -7.52
C LEU A 177 6.42 -4.88 -8.22
N VAL A 178 5.32 -4.17 -8.33
CA VAL A 178 5.30 -2.80 -8.86
C VAL A 178 5.52 -1.84 -7.69
N PRO A 179 6.58 -1.00 -7.70
CA PRO A 179 6.78 -0.01 -6.64
C PRO A 179 5.59 0.93 -6.49
N SER A 180 5.11 1.09 -5.26
CA SER A 180 3.98 1.98 -4.97
C SER A 180 4.40 3.44 -4.88
N PHE A 181 4.77 3.90 -3.72
CA PHE A 181 5.22 5.26 -3.42
C PHE A 181 6.03 5.26 -2.11
N PRO A 182 6.92 6.25 -1.88
CA PRO A 182 7.89 6.22 -0.77
C PRO A 182 7.26 6.61 0.57
N ARG A 183 6.28 5.85 1.02
CA ARG A 183 5.62 6.03 2.32
C ARG A 183 5.21 4.69 2.91
N LEU A 184 5.34 4.55 4.23
CA LEU A 184 4.74 3.49 5.03
C LEU A 184 3.60 4.06 5.86
N LYS A 185 2.52 3.31 6.01
CA LYS A 185 1.38 3.66 6.83
C LYS A 185 1.53 3.00 8.20
N LEU A 186 2.04 3.73 9.18
CA LEU A 186 2.40 3.20 10.48
C LEU A 186 1.47 3.71 11.58
N ALA A 187 1.21 2.84 12.56
CA ALA A 187 0.56 3.22 13.81
C ALA A 187 1.60 3.72 14.81
N GLU A 188 1.18 4.60 15.72
CA GLU A 188 2.04 5.19 16.75
C GLU A 188 2.87 4.16 17.56
N PRO A 189 2.32 2.99 18.00
CA PRO A 189 3.13 2.00 18.69
C PRO A 189 4.31 1.45 17.87
N THR A 190 4.16 1.32 16.56
CA THR A 190 5.25 0.88 15.67
C THR A 190 6.33 1.94 15.56
N LEU A 191 5.93 3.21 15.42
CA LEU A 191 6.89 4.33 15.37
C LEU A 191 7.71 4.41 16.65
N GLY A 192 7.07 4.24 17.82
CA GLY A 192 7.75 4.22 19.11
C GLY A 192 8.67 3.01 19.30
N ALA A 193 8.27 1.82 18.83
CA ALA A 193 9.06 0.61 18.94
C ALA A 193 10.36 0.62 18.10
N LEU A 194 10.40 1.41 17.03
CA LEU A 194 11.52 1.55 16.11
C LEU A 194 12.23 2.92 16.20
N ASP A 195 11.90 3.75 17.22
CA ASP A 195 12.44 5.11 17.38
C ASP A 195 12.26 6.02 16.14
N LEU A 196 11.18 5.79 15.37
CA LEU A 196 10.90 6.51 14.12
C LEU A 196 10.00 7.74 14.30
N SER A 197 9.60 8.07 15.53
CA SER A 197 8.59 9.09 15.83
C SER A 197 8.98 10.51 15.40
N GLU A 198 10.27 10.83 15.40
CA GLU A 198 10.77 12.17 15.03
C GLU A 198 10.56 12.51 13.55
N ASN A 199 10.45 11.49 12.68
CA ASN A 199 10.30 11.65 11.25
C ASN A 199 8.85 11.46 10.76
N ALA A 200 7.91 11.20 11.67
CA ALA A 200 6.52 11.00 11.32
C ALA A 200 5.81 12.34 11.16
N GLY A 201 5.11 12.52 10.04
CA GLY A 201 4.29 13.71 9.81
C GLY A 201 3.07 13.79 10.75
N ASP A 202 2.51 14.97 10.96
CA ASP A 202 1.36 15.19 11.85
C ASP A 202 0.07 14.60 11.26
N SER A 203 -0.39 13.46 11.79
CA SER A 203 -1.72 12.92 11.53
C SER A 203 -2.29 12.18 12.74
N SER A 204 -3.61 12.23 12.93
CA SER A 204 -4.23 11.93 14.21
C SER A 204 -4.38 10.43 14.59
N LYS A 205 -4.00 9.46 13.74
CA LYS A 205 -4.14 8.01 14.05
C LYS A 205 -3.23 7.06 13.29
N GLU A 206 -2.86 7.35 12.04
CA GLU A 206 -1.97 6.56 11.20
C GLU A 206 -1.02 7.52 10.49
N TRP A 207 0.26 7.28 10.61
CA TRP A 207 1.30 8.17 10.14
C TRP A 207 1.81 7.71 8.78
N TRP A 208 1.87 8.64 7.83
CA TRP A 208 2.56 8.43 6.56
C TRP A 208 4.05 8.68 6.75
N PHE A 209 4.74 7.63 7.19
CA PHE A 209 6.18 7.69 7.42
C PHE A 209 6.95 7.74 6.10
N PRO A 210 7.82 8.75 5.85
CA PRO A 210 8.61 8.83 4.63
C PRO A 210 9.75 7.81 4.63
N VAL A 211 9.94 7.15 3.48
CA VAL A 211 11.02 6.17 3.25
C VAL A 211 11.82 6.53 2.01
N ASP A 212 11.99 7.85 1.75
CA ASP A 212 12.48 8.38 0.47
C ASP A 212 13.82 7.74 0.05
N ASP A 213 14.82 7.64 0.92
CA ASP A 213 16.13 7.04 0.66
C ASP A 213 16.10 5.49 0.71
N GLY A 214 15.13 4.91 1.38
CA GLY A 214 14.91 3.46 1.50
C GLY A 214 13.79 2.94 0.62
N PHE A 215 13.40 3.65 -0.43
CA PHE A 215 12.40 3.20 -1.39
C PHE A 215 13.02 2.56 -2.63
N GLU A 216 12.46 1.43 -3.05
CA GLU A 216 12.83 0.77 -4.31
C GLU A 216 12.00 1.34 -5.46
N PRO A 217 12.58 2.16 -6.36
CA PRO A 217 11.81 2.82 -7.43
C PRO A 217 11.60 1.96 -8.68
N THR A 218 12.21 0.77 -8.74
CA THR A 218 12.15 -0.15 -9.89
C THR A 218 11.40 -1.43 -9.53
N PRO A 219 10.73 -2.09 -10.50
CA PRO A 219 10.10 -3.38 -10.24
C PRO A 219 11.13 -4.42 -9.79
N VAL A 220 10.71 -5.24 -8.84
CA VAL A 220 11.52 -6.34 -8.28
C VAL A 220 10.79 -7.66 -8.54
N SER A 221 11.52 -8.72 -8.89
CA SER A 221 10.95 -10.08 -8.98
C SER A 221 10.23 -10.43 -7.67
N LEU A 222 9.08 -11.08 -7.74
CA LEU A 222 8.40 -11.58 -6.55
C LEU A 222 8.91 -13.00 -6.24
N ASP A 223 9.85 -13.10 -5.31
CA ASP A 223 10.54 -14.36 -4.99
C ASP A 223 9.89 -15.09 -3.82
N SER A 224 9.38 -14.35 -2.82
CA SER A 224 8.76 -14.95 -1.64
C SER A 224 7.51 -14.21 -1.19
N VAL A 225 6.55 -14.96 -0.63
CA VAL A 225 5.34 -14.45 0.01
C VAL A 225 5.26 -14.98 1.43
N PHE A 226 5.29 -14.09 2.41
CA PHE A 226 5.09 -14.45 3.81
C PHE A 226 3.65 -14.18 4.23
N VAL A 227 2.96 -15.23 4.64
CA VAL A 227 1.62 -15.14 5.26
C VAL A 227 1.83 -14.89 6.75
N LEU A 228 1.66 -13.64 7.17
CA LEU A 228 1.90 -13.22 8.54
C LEU A 228 0.72 -13.57 9.45
N GLU A 229 1.00 -14.38 10.45
CA GLU A 229 0.03 -14.82 11.47
C GLU A 229 0.56 -14.53 12.86
N GLU A 230 -0.34 -14.06 13.74
CA GLU A 230 -0.04 -13.91 15.15
C GLU A 230 -0.12 -15.26 15.85
N SER A 231 0.87 -15.56 16.69
CA SER A 231 0.88 -16.76 17.51
C SER A 231 1.06 -16.37 18.98
N VAL A 232 -0.02 -16.53 19.76
CA VAL A 232 -0.08 -16.17 21.20
C VAL A 232 0.88 -17.03 22.04
N ASP A 233 1.21 -18.25 21.55
CA ASP A 233 2.07 -19.20 22.26
C ASP A 233 3.55 -19.14 21.79
N ALA A 234 3.84 -18.36 20.76
CA ALA A 234 5.20 -18.24 20.25
C ALA A 234 6.04 -17.31 21.12
N ALA A 235 7.16 -17.82 21.63
CA ALA A 235 8.13 -17.02 22.36
C ALA A 235 9.02 -16.19 21.42
N SER A 236 9.16 -16.62 20.15
CA SER A 236 9.97 -15.96 19.10
C SER A 236 9.35 -16.19 17.72
N PRO A 237 9.70 -15.33 16.74
CA PRO A 237 9.27 -15.51 15.37
C PRO A 237 9.73 -16.83 14.75
N SER A 238 8.93 -17.40 13.86
CA SER A 238 9.28 -18.63 13.16
C SER A 238 8.64 -18.72 11.78
N VAL A 239 9.28 -19.45 10.86
CA VAL A 239 8.79 -19.69 9.50
C VAL A 239 8.45 -21.16 9.32
N ALA A 240 7.35 -21.43 8.65
CA ALA A 240 6.94 -22.78 8.26
C ALA A 240 6.56 -22.84 6.79
N PRO A 241 6.90 -23.92 6.09
CA PRO A 241 6.44 -24.14 4.72
C PRO A 241 4.90 -24.33 4.69
N VAL A 242 4.31 -24.03 3.55
CA VAL A 242 2.88 -24.29 3.32
C VAL A 242 2.69 -25.23 2.13
N THR A 243 1.54 -25.91 2.09
CA THR A 243 1.18 -26.70 0.91
C THR A 243 0.75 -25.78 -0.24
N PRO A 244 0.84 -26.21 -1.52
CA PRO A 244 0.35 -25.42 -2.66
C PRO A 244 -1.10 -24.98 -2.50
N ARG A 245 -1.94 -25.82 -1.93
CA ARG A 245 -3.34 -25.49 -1.62
C ARG A 245 -3.43 -24.35 -0.61
N THR A 246 -2.67 -24.41 0.48
CA THR A 246 -2.66 -23.38 1.52
C THR A 246 -2.12 -22.06 0.96
N ALA A 247 -1.10 -22.10 0.11
CA ALA A 247 -0.56 -20.92 -0.58
C ALA A 247 -1.64 -20.24 -1.42
N MET A 248 -2.36 -21.01 -2.23
CA MET A 248 -3.46 -20.51 -3.05
C MET A 248 -4.60 -19.93 -2.22
N GLU A 249 -5.03 -20.64 -1.15
CA GLU A 249 -6.06 -20.15 -0.24
C GLU A 249 -5.65 -18.83 0.43
N ALA A 250 -4.38 -18.67 0.81
CA ALA A 250 -3.87 -17.43 1.40
C ALA A 250 -3.91 -16.27 0.40
N LEU A 251 -3.42 -16.46 -0.82
CA LEU A 251 -3.44 -15.42 -1.86
C LEU A 251 -4.86 -14.96 -2.19
N LEU A 252 -5.79 -15.88 -2.37
CA LEU A 252 -7.20 -15.57 -2.64
C LEU A 252 -7.86 -14.84 -1.45
N ARG A 253 -7.53 -15.21 -0.22
CA ARG A 253 -8.09 -14.61 0.99
C ARG A 253 -7.63 -13.18 1.22
N HIS A 254 -6.40 -12.88 0.81
CA HIS A 254 -5.79 -11.56 0.97
C HIS A 254 -5.84 -10.72 -0.31
N ALA A 255 -6.69 -11.11 -1.28
CA ALA A 255 -6.99 -10.29 -2.45
C ALA A 255 -7.37 -8.86 -2.03
N GLY A 256 -6.70 -7.89 -2.60
CA GLY A 256 -6.79 -6.48 -2.17
C GLY A 256 -8.15 -5.82 -2.42
N SER A 257 -9.01 -6.41 -3.25
CA SER A 257 -10.27 -5.79 -3.65
C SER A 257 -11.29 -6.82 -4.12
N VAL A 258 -11.75 -7.68 -3.22
CA VAL A 258 -12.79 -8.68 -3.53
C VAL A 258 -14.04 -8.04 -4.14
N ASP A 259 -14.44 -6.85 -3.67
CA ASP A 259 -15.57 -6.10 -4.21
C ASP A 259 -15.32 -5.69 -5.68
N VAL A 260 -14.09 -5.30 -6.03
CA VAL A 260 -13.71 -4.97 -7.41
C VAL A 260 -13.73 -6.22 -8.29
N VAL A 261 -13.19 -7.34 -7.82
CA VAL A 261 -13.20 -8.62 -8.53
C VAL A 261 -14.63 -9.02 -8.90
N ARG A 262 -15.55 -8.96 -7.92
CA ARG A 262 -16.97 -9.27 -8.13
C ARG A 262 -17.67 -8.28 -9.06
N ALA A 263 -17.45 -6.97 -8.84
CA ALA A 263 -18.06 -5.93 -9.65
C ALA A 263 -17.65 -6.03 -11.13
N THR A 264 -16.41 -6.41 -11.40
CA THR A 264 -15.86 -6.58 -12.76
C THR A 264 -16.04 -7.98 -13.33
N GLN A 265 -16.58 -8.94 -12.57
CA GLN A 265 -16.78 -10.33 -12.97
C GLN A 265 -15.47 -10.99 -13.49
N THR A 266 -14.39 -10.79 -12.75
CA THR A 266 -13.04 -11.25 -13.14
C THR A 266 -12.47 -12.30 -12.21
N GLU A 267 -13.32 -13.09 -11.53
CA GLU A 267 -12.92 -14.12 -10.57
C GLU A 267 -11.99 -15.17 -11.18
N GLU A 268 -12.26 -15.59 -12.42
CA GLU A 268 -11.40 -16.56 -13.12
C GLU A 268 -10.01 -15.99 -13.40
N ARG A 269 -9.93 -14.72 -13.86
CA ARG A 269 -8.66 -14.05 -14.06
C ARG A 269 -7.90 -13.94 -12.74
N HIS A 270 -8.57 -13.46 -11.70
CA HIS A 270 -7.99 -13.30 -10.37
C HIS A 270 -7.43 -14.62 -9.82
N PHE A 271 -8.20 -15.71 -9.95
CA PHE A 271 -7.75 -17.04 -9.55
C PHE A 271 -6.49 -17.47 -10.31
N ARG A 272 -6.45 -17.26 -11.64
CA ARG A 272 -5.31 -17.60 -12.49
C ARG A 272 -4.06 -16.79 -12.12
N GLU A 273 -4.21 -15.52 -11.82
CA GLU A 273 -3.12 -14.65 -11.39
C GLU A 273 -2.57 -15.06 -10.02
N CYS A 274 -3.42 -15.40 -9.06
CA CYS A 274 -3.01 -15.97 -7.78
C CYS A 274 -2.27 -17.30 -7.95
N ALA A 275 -2.73 -18.17 -8.85
CA ALA A 275 -2.05 -19.43 -9.15
C ALA A 275 -0.64 -19.20 -9.71
N ARG A 276 -0.48 -18.24 -10.61
CA ARG A 276 0.84 -17.86 -11.15
C ARG A 276 1.80 -17.39 -10.07
N VAL A 277 1.32 -16.63 -9.08
CA VAL A 277 2.13 -16.23 -7.93
C VAL A 277 2.49 -17.46 -7.08
N ALA A 278 1.51 -18.34 -6.77
CA ALA A 278 1.74 -19.53 -5.96
C ALA A 278 2.70 -20.54 -6.62
N GLU A 279 2.82 -20.54 -7.95
CA GLU A 279 3.74 -21.38 -8.72
C GLU A 279 5.15 -20.80 -8.81
N ALA A 280 5.27 -19.47 -8.84
CA ALA A 280 6.53 -18.78 -9.10
C ALA A 280 7.25 -18.31 -7.84
N ALA A 281 6.52 -17.99 -6.77
CA ALA A 281 7.07 -17.50 -5.52
C ALA A 281 7.03 -18.57 -4.41
N ASP A 282 8.04 -18.55 -3.53
CA ASP A 282 8.06 -19.42 -2.36
C ASP A 282 7.13 -18.86 -1.27
N VAL A 283 5.96 -19.49 -1.10
CA VAL A 283 4.96 -19.06 -0.11
C VAL A 283 5.20 -19.76 1.21
N LYS A 284 5.42 -18.95 2.26
CA LYS A 284 5.73 -19.42 3.61
C LYS A 284 4.75 -18.81 4.62
N ARG A 285 4.51 -19.50 5.71
CA ARG A 285 3.83 -18.94 6.87
C ARG A 285 4.86 -18.34 7.82
N LEU A 286 4.63 -17.10 8.26
CA LEU A 286 5.47 -16.42 9.23
C LEU A 286 4.65 -16.17 10.50
N TYR A 287 5.06 -16.82 11.58
CA TYR A 287 4.47 -16.63 12.90
C TYR A 287 5.20 -15.52 13.65
N ARG A 288 4.46 -14.62 14.27
CA ARG A 288 5.00 -13.58 15.14
C ARG A 288 4.35 -13.62 16.51
N PRO A 289 5.10 -13.34 17.59
CA PRO A 289 4.54 -12.95 18.87
C PRO A 289 3.80 -11.62 18.78
N ASP A 290 2.88 -11.37 19.71
CA ASP A 290 2.23 -10.06 19.86
C ASP A 290 3.10 -9.12 20.71
N ASP A 291 4.32 -8.84 20.23
CA ASP A 291 5.31 -8.01 20.89
C ASP A 291 6.14 -7.23 19.86
N LEU A 292 5.91 -5.92 19.80
CA LEU A 292 6.63 -5.04 18.86
C LEU A 292 8.14 -4.93 19.13
N SER A 293 8.60 -5.24 20.36
CA SER A 293 10.04 -5.26 20.66
C SER A 293 10.78 -6.35 19.87
N GLN A 294 10.06 -7.32 19.33
CA GLN A 294 10.61 -8.39 18.50
C GLN A 294 10.64 -8.09 17.01
N LEU A 295 10.29 -6.87 16.57
CA LEU A 295 10.37 -6.48 15.15
C LEU A 295 11.78 -6.70 14.55
N PRO A 296 12.90 -6.39 15.23
CA PRO A 296 14.23 -6.67 14.68
C PRO A 296 14.51 -8.18 14.52
N GLU A 297 13.98 -9.03 15.41
CA GLU A 297 14.12 -10.48 15.31
C GLU A 297 13.20 -11.04 14.20
N LEU A 298 12.01 -10.48 14.05
CA LEU A 298 11.07 -10.83 12.99
C LEU A 298 11.63 -10.49 11.61
N ALA A 299 12.31 -9.34 11.44
CA ALA A 299 13.00 -8.96 10.21
C ALA A 299 14.12 -9.96 9.89
N ARG A 300 14.99 -10.28 10.85
CA ARG A 300 16.05 -11.31 10.70
C ARG A 300 15.50 -12.69 10.36
N THR A 301 14.35 -13.05 10.89
CA THR A 301 13.68 -14.32 10.58
C THR A 301 13.26 -14.39 9.11
N VAL A 302 12.80 -13.25 8.55
CA VAL A 302 12.51 -13.15 7.11
C VAL A 302 13.78 -13.24 6.27
N GLU A 303 14.86 -12.53 6.65
CA GLU A 303 16.16 -12.57 5.97
C GLU A 303 16.70 -14.00 5.89
N ASN A 304 16.78 -14.69 7.03
CA ASN A 304 17.27 -16.07 7.10
C ASN A 304 16.42 -17.06 6.29
N ALA A 305 15.14 -16.76 6.08
CA ALA A 305 14.25 -17.63 5.31
C ALA A 305 14.40 -17.46 3.79
N LEU A 306 15.20 -16.50 3.33
CA LEU A 306 15.52 -16.29 1.91
C LEU A 306 16.85 -16.95 1.50
N GLU A 307 17.69 -17.32 2.45
CA GLU A 307 18.92 -18.08 2.24
C GLU A 307 18.64 -19.58 1.96
#